data_82bf7eea4eacbcb7d63473e5cb3f02d3
#
_entry.id   82bf7eea4eacbcb7d63473e5cb3f02d3
#
_cell.length_a   1.000
_cell.length_b   1.000
_cell.length_c   1.000
_cell.angle_alpha   90.00
_cell.angle_beta   90.00
_cell.angle_gamma   90.00
#
_symmetry.space_group_name_H-M   'P 1'
#
loop_
_entity.id
_entity.type
_entity.pdbx_description
1 polymer ?
#
loop_
_entity_poly.entity_id
_entity_poly.type
_entity_poly.pdbx_seq_one_letter_code
_entity_poly.pdbx_strand_id
1 'polypeptide(L)'
;MPTVFVTKKDSKLTPEDVLTKKIKLGIQRGTSEAVAIKKEQKAKKYPFELREYDSAPLAIEDLLNGRIDCAYMDELPADDSIAKGRAVKKIGTHGTPTDFGVAVRKSDTELLKIINEGYKKLMADPYWKELQKKYLNK
;
A
#
# COMPACT_ATOMS: atom_id res chain seq x y z
N MET A 1 -8.13 -0.10 -2.91
CA MET A 1 -6.84 -0.76 -2.56
C MET A 1 -6.68 -0.71 -1.05
N PRO A 2 -6.58 -1.85 -0.35
CA PRO A 2 -6.22 -1.87 1.07
C PRO A 2 -4.78 -1.41 1.28
N THR A 3 -4.53 -0.81 2.43
CA THR A 3 -3.18 -0.51 2.92
C THR A 3 -2.84 -1.49 4.04
N VAL A 4 -1.63 -2.01 4.03
CA VAL A 4 -1.21 -3.12 4.89
C VAL A 4 0.03 -2.78 5.72
N PHE A 5 0.13 -3.38 6.88
CA PHE A 5 1.37 -3.47 7.64
C PHE A 5 2.15 -4.71 7.20
N VAL A 6 3.43 -4.51 6.91
CA VAL A 6 4.37 -5.54 6.45
C VAL A 6 5.51 -5.66 7.43
N THR A 7 5.82 -6.88 7.84
CA THR A 7 6.94 -7.18 8.75
C THR A 7 7.84 -8.26 8.16
N LYS A 8 9.00 -8.47 8.78
CA LYS A 8 9.80 -9.69 8.51
C LYS A 8 8.94 -10.92 8.80
N LYS A 9 9.21 -12.00 8.08
CA LYS A 9 8.45 -13.24 8.18
C LYS A 9 8.47 -13.84 9.60
N ASP A 10 9.58 -13.68 10.33
CA ASP A 10 9.78 -14.15 11.72
C ASP A 10 9.32 -13.17 12.80
N SER A 11 8.90 -11.95 12.43
CA SER A 11 8.40 -10.95 13.37
C SER A 11 7.13 -11.42 14.07
N LYS A 12 6.99 -11.05 15.34
CA LYS A 12 5.80 -11.32 16.16
C LYS A 12 4.96 -10.06 16.41
N LEU A 13 5.28 -8.95 15.74
CA LEU A 13 4.49 -7.73 15.84
C LEU A 13 3.06 -7.97 15.33
N THR A 14 2.10 -7.44 16.07
CA THR A 14 0.69 -7.36 15.67
C THR A 14 0.37 -5.97 15.13
N PRO A 15 -0.76 -5.77 14.41
CA PRO A 15 -1.19 -4.43 14.01
C PRO A 15 -1.36 -3.47 15.19
N GLU A 16 -1.83 -3.96 16.33
CA GLU A 16 -1.97 -3.18 17.56
C GLU A 16 -0.59 -2.75 18.09
N ASP A 17 0.40 -3.64 18.08
CA ASP A 17 1.77 -3.32 18.47
C ASP A 17 2.37 -2.21 17.62
N VAL A 18 2.09 -2.21 16.31
CA VAL A 18 2.56 -1.16 15.40
C VAL A 18 2.05 0.21 15.83
N LEU A 19 0.79 0.29 16.26
CA LEU A 19 0.14 1.55 16.64
C LEU A 19 0.47 1.99 18.07
N THR A 20 0.79 1.07 18.96
CA THR A 20 0.90 1.34 20.41
C THR A 20 2.33 1.29 20.94
N LYS A 21 3.25 0.70 20.21
CA LYS A 21 4.67 0.59 20.63
C LYS A 21 5.55 1.61 19.93
N LYS A 22 6.65 1.96 20.58
CA LYS A 22 7.71 2.81 20.00
C LYS A 22 8.55 1.99 19.02
N ILE A 23 8.06 1.84 17.80
CA ILE A 23 8.71 1.14 16.69
C ILE A 23 9.08 2.10 15.56
N LYS A 24 9.91 1.64 14.63
CA LYS A 24 10.22 2.38 13.39
C LYS A 24 9.31 1.88 12.28
N LEU A 25 8.44 2.77 11.79
CA LEU A 25 7.46 2.49 10.73
C LEU A 25 7.90 3.16 9.42
N GLY A 26 8.22 2.35 8.42
CA GLY A 26 8.58 2.82 7.08
C GLY A 26 7.36 3.12 6.22
N ILE A 27 7.37 4.25 5.53
CA ILE A 27 6.31 4.67 4.59
C ILE A 27 6.93 5.21 3.30
N GLN A 28 6.20 5.12 2.19
CA GLN A 28 6.58 5.82 0.96
C GLN A 28 6.12 7.27 1.04
N ARG A 29 7.05 8.22 0.85
CA ARG A 29 6.73 9.66 0.86
C ARG A 29 5.80 10.04 -0.29
N GLY A 30 4.98 11.07 -0.06
CA GLY A 30 4.11 11.65 -1.09
C GLY A 30 2.87 10.83 -1.44
N THR A 31 2.62 9.73 -0.75
CA THR A 31 1.44 8.90 -0.97
C THR A 31 0.26 9.30 -0.08
N SER A 32 -0.95 8.94 -0.47
CA SER A 32 -2.16 9.22 0.30
C SER A 32 -2.15 8.54 1.66
N GLU A 33 -1.67 7.30 1.73
CA GLU A 33 -1.52 6.55 2.97
C GLU A 33 -0.46 7.17 3.90
N ALA A 34 0.61 7.75 3.36
CA ALA A 34 1.59 8.48 4.17
C ALA A 34 0.98 9.73 4.80
N VAL A 35 0.16 10.46 4.06
CA VAL A 35 -0.57 11.63 4.59
C VAL A 35 -1.54 11.20 5.67
N ALA A 36 -2.32 10.14 5.42
CA ALA A 36 -3.32 9.63 6.35
C ALA A 36 -2.69 9.17 7.67
N ILE A 37 -1.64 8.33 7.63
CA ILE A 37 -1.00 7.80 8.84
C ILE A 37 -0.30 8.88 9.66
N LYS A 38 0.29 9.90 9.01
CA LYS A 38 0.88 11.07 9.70
C LYS A 38 -0.18 11.88 10.45
N LYS A 39 -1.33 12.11 9.80
CA LYS A 39 -2.46 12.81 10.42
C LYS A 39 -3.01 12.03 11.61
N GLU A 40 -3.20 10.73 11.45
CA GLU A 40 -3.68 9.85 12.51
C GLU A 40 -2.70 9.76 13.67
N GLN A 41 -1.39 9.63 13.41
CA GLN A 41 -0.35 9.63 14.42
C GLN A 41 -0.44 10.87 15.32
N LYS A 42 -0.59 12.06 14.71
CA LYS A 42 -0.74 13.30 15.47
C LYS A 42 -2.01 13.34 16.31
N ALA A 43 -3.15 12.93 15.71
CA ALA A 43 -4.45 12.95 16.36
C ALA A 43 -4.54 11.97 17.53
N LYS A 44 -4.01 10.76 17.37
CA LYS A 44 -4.06 9.68 18.36
C LYS A 44 -2.80 9.56 19.21
N LYS A 45 -1.79 10.40 18.95
CA LYS A 45 -0.51 10.41 19.65
C LYS A 45 0.20 9.06 19.64
N TYR A 46 0.16 8.37 18.49
CA TYR A 46 0.86 7.10 18.33
C TYR A 46 2.38 7.25 18.50
N PRO A 47 3.05 6.36 19.23
CA PRO A 47 4.45 6.52 19.62
C PRO A 47 5.46 6.07 18.55
N PHE A 48 5.02 5.49 17.43
CA PHE A 48 5.94 5.03 16.39
C PHE A 48 6.72 6.18 15.75
N GLU A 49 7.96 5.89 15.33
CA GLU A 49 8.82 6.80 14.57
C GLU A 49 8.67 6.53 13.07
N LEU A 50 8.30 7.55 12.29
CA LEU A 50 8.16 7.42 10.85
C LEU A 50 9.51 7.53 10.12
N ARG A 51 9.76 6.62 9.19
CA ARG A 51 10.86 6.65 8.23
C ARG A 51 10.29 6.75 6.81
N GLU A 52 10.70 7.74 6.07
CA GLU A 52 10.17 8.01 4.71
C GLU A 52 11.14 7.52 3.65
N TYR A 53 10.60 6.82 2.65
CA TYR A 53 11.32 6.24 1.53
C TYR A 53 10.79 6.77 0.20
N ASP A 54 11.61 6.77 -0.83
CA ASP A 54 11.21 7.17 -2.19
C ASP A 54 10.32 6.12 -2.87
N SER A 55 10.37 4.88 -2.40
CA SER A 55 9.54 3.79 -2.94
C SER A 55 9.24 2.73 -1.88
N ALA A 56 8.17 1.96 -2.09
CA ALA A 56 7.83 0.82 -1.24
C ALA A 56 8.93 -0.27 -1.24
N PRO A 57 9.58 -0.64 -2.36
CA PRO A 57 10.70 -1.59 -2.34
C PRO A 57 11.86 -1.16 -1.43
N LEU A 58 12.20 0.13 -1.37
CA LEU A 58 13.25 0.62 -0.47
C LEU A 58 12.89 0.45 1.01
N ALA A 59 11.62 0.64 1.36
CA ALA A 59 11.13 0.34 2.71
C ALA A 59 11.25 -1.16 3.04
N ILE A 60 10.95 -2.05 2.08
CA ILE A 60 11.13 -3.50 2.23
C ILE A 60 12.61 -3.87 2.42
N GLU A 61 13.54 -3.24 1.68
CA GLU A 61 14.97 -3.46 1.87
C GLU A 61 15.41 -3.10 3.30
N ASP A 62 15.01 -1.94 3.80
CA ASP A 62 15.37 -1.52 5.14
C ASP A 62 14.67 -2.34 6.24
N LEU A 63 13.48 -2.84 5.97
CA LEU A 63 12.81 -3.80 6.84
C LEU A 63 13.62 -5.10 6.95
N LEU A 64 14.07 -5.66 5.83
CA LEU A 64 14.87 -6.88 5.81
C LEU A 64 16.24 -6.70 6.45
N ASN A 65 16.83 -5.52 6.29
CA ASN A 65 18.10 -5.14 6.94
C ASN A 65 17.96 -4.80 8.45
N GLY A 66 16.74 -4.82 8.99
CA GLY A 66 16.48 -4.53 10.39
C GLY A 66 16.62 -3.07 10.79
N ARG A 67 16.57 -2.14 9.82
CA ARG A 67 16.63 -0.68 10.07
C ARG A 67 15.27 -0.09 10.44
N ILE A 68 14.20 -0.76 10.04
CA ILE A 68 12.82 -0.50 10.47
C ILE A 68 12.17 -1.81 10.96
N ASP A 69 11.11 -1.68 11.74
CA ASP A 69 10.42 -2.81 12.35
C ASP A 69 9.19 -3.25 11.55
N CYS A 70 8.56 -2.30 10.86
CA CYS A 70 7.37 -2.50 10.05
C CYS A 70 7.38 -1.52 8.88
N ALA A 71 6.78 -1.91 7.76
CA ALA A 71 6.49 -1.02 6.64
C ALA A 71 4.98 -0.90 6.45
N TYR A 72 4.50 0.29 6.06
CA TYR A 72 3.10 0.58 5.77
C TYR A 72 2.97 1.02 4.32
N MET A 73 2.22 0.29 3.54
CA MET A 73 2.12 0.47 2.09
C MET A 73 0.84 -0.12 1.53
N ASP A 74 0.53 0.21 0.29
CA ASP A 74 -0.52 -0.48 -0.45
C ASP A 74 -0.27 -1.99 -0.56
N GLU A 75 -1.34 -2.77 -0.64
CA GLU A 75 -1.28 -4.23 -0.65
C GLU A 75 -0.50 -4.78 -1.85
N LEU A 76 -0.63 -4.17 -3.04
CA LEU A 76 0.02 -4.68 -4.25
C LEU A 76 1.56 -4.72 -4.17
N PRO A 77 2.27 -3.66 -3.76
CA PRO A 77 3.72 -3.75 -3.54
C PRO A 77 4.14 -4.79 -2.51
N ALA A 78 3.31 -5.00 -1.49
CA ALA A 78 3.54 -6.03 -0.49
C ALA A 78 3.41 -7.44 -1.10
N ASP A 79 2.33 -7.68 -1.85
CA ASP A 79 2.09 -8.95 -2.54
C ASP A 79 3.17 -9.26 -3.58
N ASP A 80 3.60 -8.26 -4.35
CA ASP A 80 4.71 -8.41 -5.30
C ASP A 80 6.01 -8.81 -4.59
N SER A 81 6.32 -8.18 -3.46
CA SER A 81 7.51 -8.52 -2.67
C SER A 81 7.45 -9.96 -2.15
N ILE A 82 6.29 -10.39 -1.66
CA ILE A 82 6.06 -11.77 -1.19
C ILE A 82 6.18 -12.77 -2.35
N ALA A 83 5.57 -12.47 -3.50
CA ALA A 83 5.62 -13.31 -4.69
C ALA A 83 7.05 -13.47 -5.23
N LYS A 84 7.90 -12.46 -5.07
CA LYS A 84 9.34 -12.50 -5.39
C LYS A 84 10.19 -13.24 -4.34
N GLY A 85 9.57 -13.88 -3.38
CA GLY A 85 10.26 -14.68 -2.37
C GLY A 85 10.95 -13.87 -1.27
N ARG A 86 10.63 -12.59 -1.10
CA ARG A 86 11.16 -11.78 0.00
C ARG A 86 10.65 -12.32 1.33
N ALA A 87 11.52 -12.34 2.36
CA ALA A 87 11.21 -12.90 3.68
C ALA A 87 10.35 -11.94 4.52
N VAL A 88 9.24 -11.48 3.95
CA VAL A 88 8.26 -10.58 4.57
C VAL A 88 6.86 -11.18 4.58
N LYS A 89 6.00 -10.65 5.43
CA LYS A 89 4.58 -11.03 5.53
C LYS A 89 3.71 -9.81 5.81
N LYS A 90 2.48 -9.86 5.35
CA LYS A 90 1.42 -8.94 5.80
C LYS A 90 0.91 -9.40 7.16
N ILE A 91 0.72 -8.45 8.09
CA ILE A 91 0.19 -8.74 9.42
C ILE A 91 -1.20 -8.16 9.66
N GLY A 92 -1.67 -7.28 8.80
CA GLY A 92 -3.02 -6.72 8.86
C GLY A 92 -3.19 -5.50 7.97
N THR A 93 -4.44 -5.08 7.83
CA THR A 93 -4.82 -3.86 7.11
C THR A 93 -5.02 -2.71 8.08
N HIS A 94 -4.79 -1.48 7.63
CA HIS A 94 -5.06 -0.28 8.42
C HIS A 94 -5.50 0.86 7.51
N GLY A 95 -6.39 1.70 8.02
CA GLY A 95 -6.96 2.83 7.29
C GLY A 95 -8.12 2.43 6.37
N THR A 96 -8.69 3.43 5.71
CA THR A 96 -9.77 3.24 4.75
C THR A 96 -9.19 2.85 3.39
N PRO A 97 -9.66 1.78 2.75
CA PRO A 97 -9.23 1.44 1.40
C PRO A 97 -9.46 2.60 0.44
N THR A 98 -8.51 2.84 -0.44
CA THR A 98 -8.59 3.89 -1.47
C THR A 98 -8.82 3.29 -2.85
N ASP A 99 -9.52 4.03 -3.70
CA ASP A 99 -9.69 3.68 -5.10
C ASP A 99 -8.60 4.34 -5.94
N PHE A 100 -8.16 3.63 -6.98
CA PHE A 100 -7.32 4.22 -8.02
C PHE A 100 -8.20 4.84 -9.09
N GLY A 101 -7.73 5.93 -9.67
CA GLY A 101 -8.42 6.61 -10.74
C GLY A 101 -7.44 7.09 -11.82
N VAL A 102 -7.98 7.34 -13.00
CA VAL A 102 -7.25 7.97 -14.10
C VAL A 102 -7.54 9.47 -14.07
N ALA A 103 -6.51 10.28 -13.95
CA ALA A 103 -6.64 11.73 -13.98
C ALA A 103 -6.52 12.25 -15.42
N VAL A 104 -7.44 13.11 -15.81
CA VAL A 104 -7.42 13.86 -17.08
C VAL A 104 -7.51 15.36 -16.79
N ARG A 105 -7.12 16.20 -17.75
CA ARG A 105 -7.33 17.65 -17.63
C ARG A 105 -8.83 17.95 -17.53
N LYS A 106 -9.20 18.95 -16.77
CA LYS A 106 -10.62 19.37 -16.62
C LYS A 106 -11.29 19.70 -17.96
N SER A 107 -10.52 20.19 -18.93
CA SER A 107 -10.97 20.50 -20.30
C SER A 107 -11.17 19.27 -21.20
N ASP A 108 -10.57 18.12 -20.86
CA ASP A 108 -10.58 16.91 -21.69
C ASP A 108 -11.82 16.04 -21.41
N THR A 109 -13.01 16.64 -21.52
CA THR A 109 -14.29 15.97 -21.23
C THR A 109 -14.57 14.78 -22.14
N GLU A 110 -14.17 14.87 -23.40
CA GLU A 110 -14.34 13.79 -24.37
C GLU A 110 -13.42 12.60 -24.06
N LEU A 111 -12.16 12.86 -23.72
CA LEU A 111 -11.24 11.82 -23.27
C LEU A 111 -11.74 11.12 -22.00
N LEU A 112 -12.26 11.88 -21.03
CA LEU A 112 -12.86 11.33 -19.83
C LEU A 112 -14.03 10.39 -20.16
N LYS A 113 -14.90 10.78 -21.10
CA LYS A 113 -16.01 9.95 -21.57
C LYS A 113 -15.52 8.64 -22.19
N ILE A 114 -14.54 8.71 -23.09
CA ILE A 114 -13.95 7.52 -23.75
C ILE A 114 -13.33 6.57 -22.72
N ILE A 115 -12.57 7.09 -21.77
CA ILE A 115 -11.96 6.28 -20.69
C ILE A 115 -13.04 5.60 -19.85
N ASN A 116 -14.07 6.33 -19.42
CA ASN A 116 -15.13 5.78 -18.60
C ASN A 116 -15.94 4.71 -19.34
N GLU A 117 -16.25 4.91 -20.61
CA GLU A 117 -16.95 3.91 -21.43
C GLU A 117 -16.08 2.67 -21.65
N GLY A 118 -14.80 2.84 -21.97
CA GLY A 118 -13.85 1.76 -22.14
C GLY A 118 -13.67 0.95 -20.83
N TYR A 119 -13.55 1.63 -19.70
CA TYR A 119 -13.47 0.99 -18.39
C TYR A 119 -14.72 0.18 -18.05
N LYS A 120 -15.91 0.74 -18.34
CA LYS A 120 -17.20 0.05 -18.15
C LYS A 120 -17.29 -1.24 -18.96
N LYS A 121 -16.84 -1.20 -20.23
CA LYS A 121 -16.79 -2.38 -21.10
C LYS A 121 -15.80 -3.42 -20.58
N LEU A 122 -14.60 -2.98 -20.18
CA LEU A 122 -13.57 -3.86 -19.64
C LEU A 122 -14.03 -4.57 -18.35
N MET A 123 -14.67 -3.84 -17.43
CA MET A 123 -15.19 -4.40 -16.18
C MET A 123 -16.30 -5.44 -16.38
N ALA A 124 -17.06 -5.32 -17.46
CA ALA A 124 -18.11 -6.29 -17.83
C ALA A 124 -17.57 -7.49 -18.62
N ASP A 125 -16.34 -7.42 -19.12
CA ASP A 125 -15.71 -8.47 -19.92
C ASP A 125 -15.02 -9.51 -19.03
N PRO A 126 -15.15 -10.83 -19.30
CA PRO A 126 -14.41 -11.88 -18.60
C PRO A 126 -12.88 -11.67 -18.63
N TYR A 127 -12.36 -11.02 -19.65
CA TYR A 127 -10.94 -10.67 -19.80
C TYR A 127 -10.40 -9.84 -18.63
N TRP A 128 -11.25 -9.03 -17.98
CA TRP A 128 -10.85 -8.30 -16.76
C TRP A 128 -10.37 -9.24 -15.65
N LYS A 129 -11.07 -10.35 -15.44
CA LYS A 129 -10.66 -11.37 -14.45
C LYS A 129 -9.36 -12.07 -14.84
N GLU A 130 -9.17 -12.31 -16.13
CA GLU A 130 -7.92 -12.90 -16.64
C GLU A 130 -6.72 -11.96 -16.41
N LEU A 131 -6.90 -10.66 -16.66
CA LEU A 131 -5.88 -9.64 -16.37
C LEU A 131 -5.54 -9.57 -14.88
N GLN A 132 -6.55 -9.57 -14.01
CA GLN A 132 -6.33 -9.58 -12.56
C GLN A 132 -5.55 -10.82 -12.13
N LYS A 133 -5.92 -12.00 -12.62
CA LYS A 133 -5.22 -13.25 -12.34
C LYS A 133 -3.77 -13.21 -12.85
N LYS A 134 -3.55 -12.70 -14.05
CA LYS A 134 -2.25 -12.64 -14.69
C LYS A 134 -1.28 -11.69 -13.99
N TYR A 135 -1.75 -10.52 -13.58
CA TYR A 135 -0.89 -9.44 -13.09
C TYR A 135 -0.96 -9.21 -11.58
N LEU A 136 -2.03 -9.61 -10.92
CA LEU A 136 -2.25 -9.35 -9.50
C LEU A 136 -2.25 -10.63 -8.65
N ASN A 137 -2.07 -11.80 -9.25
CA ASN A 137 -2.13 -13.12 -8.58
C ASN A 137 -3.42 -13.32 -7.74
N LYS A 138 -4.56 -12.76 -8.23
CA LYS A 138 -5.85 -12.80 -7.53
C LYS A 138 -6.83 -13.74 -8.21
#